data_dcf0d98a202639964edc2433f5e7e3a8
#
_entry.id   dcf0d98a202639964edc2433f5e7e3a8
#
_cell.length_a   1.000
_cell.length_b   1.000
_cell.length_c   1.000
_cell.angle_alpha   90.00
_cell.angle_beta   90.00
_cell.angle_gamma   90.00
#
_symmetry.space_group_name_H-M   'P 1'
#
loop_
_entity.id
_entity.type
_entity.pdbx_description
1 polymer ?
#
loop_
_entity_poly.entity_id
_entity_poly.type
_entity_poly.pdbx_seq_one_letter_code
_entity_poly.pdbx_strand_id
1 'polypeptide(L)'
;MTTRKIWRAERVVLPDGERPAAIAVEDGKVVGILEKDAPWEADEEVLVPDDQALMPGLIDIHVHVNEPGRTEWEGYETATRAAAAGGFTTLVDMPLNSSPCTTSLENLELKKGAARGKLSMDVGFWGGVIPGNIEELRPMWEAGVFGFKCFLGDSGLDEYPYVDRPTLLAAMKEIASFGGLLIIHAEDASILDSAPGCDGRSYEAFMNSH
;
A
#
# COMPACT_ATOMS: atom_id res chain seq x y z
N MET A 1 16.81 -22.81 14.53
CA MET A 1 15.92 -23.97 14.32
C MET A 1 14.86 -23.50 13.35
N THR A 2 14.57 -24.28 12.32
CA THR A 2 13.50 -24.00 11.36
C THR A 2 12.16 -24.21 12.07
N THR A 3 11.25 -23.24 11.96
CA THR A 3 9.90 -23.34 12.55
C THR A 3 8.92 -23.77 11.48
N ARG A 4 8.22 -24.88 11.70
CA ARG A 4 7.23 -25.45 10.78
C ARG A 4 5.83 -25.36 11.36
N LYS A 5 4.91 -24.82 10.57
CA LYS A 5 3.50 -24.68 10.97
C LYS A 5 2.59 -25.09 9.82
N ILE A 6 1.48 -25.77 10.14
CA ILE A 6 0.47 -26.16 9.17
C ILE A 6 -0.91 -25.72 9.62
N TRP A 7 -1.68 -25.13 8.69
CA TRP A 7 -3.10 -24.85 8.89
C TRP A 7 -3.92 -25.78 8.01
N ARG A 8 -4.93 -26.44 8.58
CA ARG A 8 -5.87 -27.29 7.86
C ARG A 8 -7.27 -26.73 7.95
N ALA A 9 -7.95 -26.63 6.81
CA ALA A 9 -9.30 -26.09 6.73
C ALA A 9 -10.15 -26.81 5.70
N GLU A 10 -11.46 -26.89 5.95
CA GLU A 10 -12.44 -27.31 4.94
C GLU A 10 -12.61 -26.26 3.83
N ARG A 11 -12.33 -25.02 4.16
CA ARG A 11 -12.50 -23.89 3.26
C ARG A 11 -11.21 -23.07 3.19
N VAL A 12 -10.43 -23.29 2.13
CA VAL A 12 -9.21 -22.52 1.85
C VAL A 12 -9.43 -21.78 0.54
N VAL A 13 -9.30 -20.45 0.57
CA VAL A 13 -9.40 -19.59 -0.61
C VAL A 13 -8.05 -19.60 -1.32
N LEU A 14 -8.03 -20.16 -2.51
CA LEU A 14 -6.86 -20.31 -3.37
C LEU A 14 -7.09 -19.60 -4.72
N PRO A 15 -6.04 -19.39 -5.55
CA PRO A 15 -6.19 -18.75 -6.85
C PRO A 15 -7.17 -19.46 -7.81
N ASP A 16 -7.35 -20.77 -7.66
CA ASP A 16 -8.22 -21.62 -8.45
C ASP A 16 -9.61 -21.86 -7.84
N GLY A 17 -9.90 -21.25 -6.70
CA GLY A 17 -11.18 -21.33 -6.00
C GLY A 17 -11.07 -21.78 -4.55
N GLU A 18 -12.23 -22.01 -3.93
CA GLU A 18 -12.33 -22.48 -2.54
C GLU A 18 -12.41 -24.01 -2.49
N ARG A 19 -11.58 -24.63 -1.66
CA ARG A 19 -11.59 -26.10 -1.44
C ARG A 19 -10.94 -26.49 -0.12
N PRO A 20 -11.17 -27.73 0.39
CA PRO A 20 -10.39 -28.28 1.50
C PRO A 20 -8.91 -28.33 1.14
N ALA A 21 -8.05 -27.85 2.02
CA ALA A 21 -6.61 -27.89 1.84
C ALA A 21 -5.85 -27.70 3.14
N ALA A 22 -4.53 -27.94 3.10
CA ALA A 22 -3.60 -27.59 4.14
C ALA A 22 -2.53 -26.63 3.60
N ILE A 23 -2.23 -25.59 4.38
CA ILE A 23 -1.18 -24.60 4.07
C ILE A 23 0.03 -24.89 4.96
N ALA A 24 1.11 -25.34 4.34
CA ALA A 24 2.38 -25.60 5.00
C ALA A 24 3.27 -24.37 4.99
N VAL A 25 3.77 -23.97 6.15
CA VAL A 25 4.61 -22.78 6.34
C VAL A 25 5.89 -23.16 7.03
N GLU A 26 7.01 -22.69 6.51
CA GLU A 26 8.35 -22.88 7.06
C GLU A 26 9.02 -21.50 7.18
N ASP A 27 9.48 -21.16 8.39
CA ASP A 27 10.11 -19.87 8.69
C ASP A 27 9.31 -18.65 8.17
N GLY A 28 7.98 -18.68 8.38
CA GLY A 28 7.07 -17.60 7.98
C GLY A 28 6.72 -17.56 6.49
N LYS A 29 7.16 -18.53 5.69
CA LYS A 29 6.88 -18.61 4.25
C LYS A 29 6.02 -19.80 3.91
N VAL A 30 5.02 -19.61 3.07
CA VAL A 30 4.23 -20.71 2.50
C VAL A 30 5.14 -21.56 1.61
N VAL A 31 5.34 -22.82 1.98
CA VAL A 31 6.18 -23.79 1.25
C VAL A 31 5.37 -24.83 0.51
N GLY A 32 4.06 -24.95 0.82
CA GLY A 32 3.20 -25.90 0.11
C GLY A 32 1.72 -25.65 0.36
N ILE A 33 0.92 -25.99 -0.64
CA ILE A 33 -0.53 -26.15 -0.58
C ILE A 33 -0.77 -27.63 -0.80
N LEU A 34 -1.25 -28.33 0.24
CA LEU A 34 -1.38 -29.77 0.27
C LEU A 34 -2.87 -30.17 0.33
N GLU A 35 -3.16 -31.44 0.06
CA GLU A 35 -4.46 -31.99 0.43
C GLU A 35 -4.67 -31.84 1.94
N LYS A 36 -5.91 -31.57 2.38
CA LYS A 36 -6.23 -31.25 3.78
C LYS A 36 -5.61 -32.22 4.77
N ASP A 37 -5.69 -33.52 4.50
CA ASP A 37 -5.25 -34.58 5.41
C ASP A 37 -3.86 -35.12 5.03
N ALA A 38 -3.16 -34.50 4.10
CA ALA A 38 -1.82 -34.95 3.72
C ALA A 38 -0.86 -34.92 4.92
N PRO A 39 -0.04 -35.94 5.10
CA PRO A 39 0.95 -35.95 6.15
C PRO A 39 2.02 -34.89 5.92
N TRP A 40 2.29 -34.08 6.92
CA TRP A 40 3.38 -33.09 6.91
C TRP A 40 3.87 -32.90 8.35
N GLU A 41 5.18 -32.94 8.54
CA GLU A 41 5.80 -32.83 9.86
C GLU A 41 5.88 -31.38 10.27
N ALA A 42 5.12 -30.97 11.28
CA ALA A 42 5.02 -29.61 11.79
C ALA A 42 5.28 -29.56 13.29
N ASP A 43 5.87 -28.43 13.74
CA ASP A 43 6.00 -28.10 15.16
C ASP A 43 4.66 -27.63 15.74
N GLU A 44 3.81 -27.04 14.89
CA GLU A 44 2.47 -26.55 15.26
C GLU A 44 1.47 -26.86 14.15
N GLU A 45 0.33 -27.43 14.55
CA GLU A 45 -0.81 -27.68 13.67
C GLU A 45 -2.03 -26.89 14.14
N VAL A 46 -2.66 -26.16 13.23
CA VAL A 46 -3.87 -25.38 13.47
C VAL A 46 -5.02 -25.95 12.63
N LEU A 47 -6.08 -26.39 13.30
CA LEU A 47 -7.32 -26.79 12.65
C LEU A 47 -8.25 -25.57 12.63
N VAL A 48 -8.59 -25.09 11.43
CA VAL A 48 -9.54 -24.00 11.25
C VAL A 48 -10.96 -24.55 11.41
N PRO A 49 -11.82 -23.93 12.23
CA PRO A 49 -13.21 -24.36 12.39
C PRO A 49 -13.96 -24.39 11.05
N ASP A 50 -14.91 -25.34 10.93
CA ASP A 50 -15.64 -25.58 9.67
C ASP A 50 -16.52 -24.40 9.23
N ASP A 51 -16.91 -23.51 10.15
CA ASP A 51 -17.64 -22.28 9.89
C ASP A 51 -16.75 -21.09 9.47
N GLN A 52 -15.43 -21.30 9.40
CA GLN A 52 -14.44 -20.32 9.01
C GLN A 52 -13.75 -20.71 7.71
N ALA A 53 -13.22 -19.72 7.02
CA ALA A 53 -12.37 -19.91 5.83
C ALA A 53 -10.95 -19.40 6.11
N LEU A 54 -9.96 -20.20 5.69
CA LEU A 54 -8.58 -19.76 5.62
C LEU A 54 -8.35 -19.01 4.30
N MET A 55 -7.88 -17.80 4.36
CA MET A 55 -7.63 -16.96 3.17
C MET A 55 -6.35 -16.15 3.33
N PRO A 56 -5.75 -15.68 2.24
CA PRO A 56 -4.68 -14.68 2.31
C PRO A 56 -5.13 -13.46 3.11
N GLY A 57 -4.22 -12.88 3.88
CA GLY A 57 -4.49 -11.64 4.59
C GLY A 57 -4.83 -10.50 3.62
N LEU A 58 -5.71 -9.60 4.04
CA LEU A 58 -6.05 -8.42 3.24
C LEU A 58 -4.85 -7.46 3.18
N ILE A 59 -4.66 -6.84 2.02
CA ILE A 59 -3.61 -5.85 1.79
C ILE A 59 -4.28 -4.55 1.39
N ASP A 60 -4.02 -3.47 2.12
CA ASP A 60 -4.44 -2.12 1.74
C ASP A 60 -3.24 -1.34 1.21
N ILE A 61 -3.30 -1.00 -0.06
CA ILE A 61 -2.23 -0.28 -0.77
C ILE A 61 -2.48 1.22 -0.88
N HIS A 62 -3.55 1.75 -0.27
CA HIS A 62 -3.91 3.16 -0.34
C HIS A 62 -4.32 3.71 1.02
N VAL A 63 -3.37 3.80 1.92
CA VAL A 63 -3.56 4.29 3.30
C VAL A 63 -2.76 5.57 3.49
N HIS A 64 -3.31 6.51 4.23
CA HIS A 64 -2.62 7.73 4.64
C HIS A 64 -2.36 7.70 6.15
N VAL A 65 -1.15 7.34 6.54
CA VAL A 65 -0.67 7.50 7.91
C VAL A 65 0.07 8.84 8.00
N ASN A 66 -0.37 9.68 8.94
CA ASN A 66 0.06 11.08 8.98
C ASN A 66 1.31 11.29 9.85
N GLU A 67 2.05 10.24 10.13
CA GLU A 67 3.29 10.26 10.90
C GLU A 67 4.50 10.07 9.98
N PRO A 68 5.58 10.85 10.18
CA PRO A 68 5.76 11.93 11.18
C PRO A 68 4.97 13.20 10.85
N GLY A 69 4.93 14.11 11.83
CA GLY A 69 4.53 15.50 11.68
C GLY A 69 3.06 15.82 11.93
N ARG A 70 2.14 14.87 11.72
CA ARG A 70 0.69 15.01 11.95
C ARG A 70 0.11 13.78 12.63
N THR A 71 0.84 13.23 13.59
CA THR A 71 0.50 11.99 14.32
C THR A 71 -0.86 12.08 15.03
N GLU A 72 -1.29 13.29 15.39
CA GLU A 72 -2.59 13.55 16.02
C GLU A 72 -3.78 13.29 15.08
N TRP A 73 -3.57 13.27 13.77
CA TRP A 73 -4.60 12.87 12.81
C TRP A 73 -4.72 11.34 12.75
N GLU A 74 -3.60 10.65 12.53
CA GLU A 74 -3.46 9.20 12.57
C GLU A 74 -1.98 8.82 12.60
N GLY A 75 -1.59 8.00 13.59
CA GLY A 75 -0.24 7.49 13.73
C GLY A 75 -0.13 6.00 13.38
N TYR A 76 1.10 5.48 13.26
CA TYR A 76 1.34 4.07 12.91
C TYR A 76 0.77 3.10 13.92
N GLU A 77 0.84 3.41 15.22
CA GLU A 77 0.32 2.52 16.27
C GLU A 77 -1.19 2.32 16.13
N THR A 78 -1.94 3.40 15.97
CA THR A 78 -3.41 3.36 15.88
C THR A 78 -3.87 2.80 14.54
N ALA A 79 -3.28 3.26 13.42
CA ALA A 79 -3.61 2.79 12.08
C ALA A 79 -3.40 1.29 11.93
N THR A 80 -2.23 0.77 12.32
CA THR A 80 -1.90 -0.65 12.16
C THR A 80 -2.70 -1.54 13.10
N ARG A 81 -3.06 -1.08 14.31
CA ARG A 81 -3.96 -1.81 15.23
C ARG A 81 -5.39 -1.86 14.69
N ALA A 82 -5.90 -0.75 14.14
CA ALA A 82 -7.23 -0.72 13.54
C ALA A 82 -7.31 -1.63 12.32
N ALA A 83 -6.30 -1.59 11.45
CA ALA A 83 -6.22 -2.44 10.28
C ALA A 83 -6.13 -3.93 10.66
N ALA A 84 -5.30 -4.28 11.65
CA ALA A 84 -5.21 -5.67 12.16
C ALA A 84 -6.55 -6.17 12.69
N ALA A 85 -7.29 -5.33 13.43
CA ALA A 85 -8.63 -5.64 13.90
C ALA A 85 -9.64 -5.83 12.75
N GLY A 86 -9.41 -5.17 11.61
CA GLY A 86 -10.18 -5.30 10.37
C GLY A 86 -9.78 -6.49 9.48
N GLY A 87 -8.78 -7.29 9.88
CA GLY A 87 -8.31 -8.45 9.12
C GLY A 87 -7.26 -8.15 8.05
N PHE A 88 -6.69 -6.94 8.04
CA PHE A 88 -5.56 -6.61 7.19
C PHE A 88 -4.26 -7.15 7.79
N THR A 89 -3.34 -7.56 6.93
CA THR A 89 -2.02 -8.07 7.30
C THR A 89 -0.89 -7.20 6.77
N THR A 90 -1.19 -6.34 5.80
CA THR A 90 -0.20 -5.44 5.18
C THR A 90 -0.87 -4.13 4.81
N LEU A 91 -0.19 -3.03 5.10
CA LEU A 91 -0.53 -1.68 4.62
C LEU A 91 0.59 -1.13 3.75
N VAL A 92 0.26 -0.36 2.72
CA VAL A 92 1.25 0.43 1.98
C VAL A 92 0.85 1.90 2.06
N ASP A 93 1.63 2.65 2.84
CA ASP A 93 1.35 4.03 3.20
C ASP A 93 1.72 4.99 2.08
N MET A 94 0.80 5.91 1.77
CA MET A 94 0.95 6.93 0.75
C MET A 94 2.04 7.95 1.10
N PRO A 95 2.67 8.61 0.09
CA PRO A 95 3.82 9.48 0.33
C PRO A 95 3.46 10.86 0.89
N LEU A 96 2.19 11.20 0.97
CA LEU A 96 1.72 12.50 1.43
C LEU A 96 0.94 12.39 2.75
N ASN A 97 0.58 13.52 3.32
CA ASN A 97 -0.06 13.73 4.62
C ASN A 97 0.88 13.59 5.84
N SER A 98 1.98 12.85 5.78
CA SER A 98 3.07 13.05 6.74
C SER A 98 3.84 14.34 6.44
N SER A 99 4.48 14.92 7.42
CA SER A 99 5.38 16.07 7.24
C SER A 99 6.75 15.76 7.84
N PRO A 100 7.79 15.66 6.99
CA PRO A 100 7.79 15.88 5.55
C PRO A 100 7.09 14.74 4.76
N CYS A 101 6.61 15.06 3.53
CA CYS A 101 6.13 14.07 2.58
C CYS A 101 7.28 13.17 2.08
N THR A 102 6.98 11.94 1.68
CA THR A 102 7.98 10.95 1.24
C THR A 102 8.42 11.20 -0.20
N THR A 103 9.13 12.29 -0.43
CA THR A 103 9.57 12.77 -1.76
C THR A 103 11.08 12.73 -1.97
N SER A 104 11.81 12.21 -0.98
CA SER A 104 13.25 11.98 -1.03
C SER A 104 13.64 10.74 -0.21
N LEU A 105 14.85 10.23 -0.42
CA LEU A 105 15.39 9.14 0.39
C LEU A 105 15.47 9.53 1.87
N GLU A 106 15.88 10.75 2.18
CA GLU A 106 15.95 11.26 3.55
C GLU A 106 14.58 11.22 4.22
N ASN A 107 13.53 11.70 3.54
CA ASN A 107 12.16 11.71 4.07
C ASN A 107 11.61 10.29 4.24
N LEU A 108 11.95 9.36 3.34
CA LEU A 108 11.61 7.94 3.49
C LEU A 108 12.24 7.35 4.76
N GLU A 109 13.50 7.63 5.02
CA GLU A 109 14.18 7.11 6.23
C GLU A 109 13.61 7.73 7.51
N LEU A 110 13.23 9.01 7.51
CA LEU A 110 12.51 9.63 8.61
C LEU A 110 11.17 8.92 8.86
N LYS A 111 10.41 8.62 7.82
CA LYS A 111 9.13 7.91 7.91
C LYS A 111 9.30 6.48 8.43
N LYS A 112 10.26 5.74 7.91
CA LYS A 112 10.62 4.40 8.44
C LYS A 112 11.03 4.46 9.91
N GLY A 113 11.78 5.50 10.30
CA GLY A 113 12.17 5.74 11.68
C GLY A 113 10.97 5.98 12.60
N ALA A 114 10.00 6.76 12.14
CA ALA A 114 8.77 7.05 12.88
C ALA A 114 7.89 5.80 13.07
N ALA A 115 7.87 4.89 12.12
CA ALA A 115 7.12 3.63 12.17
C ALA A 115 7.75 2.58 13.11
N ARG A 116 9.07 2.65 13.33
CA ARG A 116 9.81 1.61 14.05
C ARG A 116 9.30 1.39 15.47
N GLY A 117 8.97 0.14 15.79
CA GLY A 117 8.50 -0.28 17.10
C GLY A 117 7.02 0.02 17.39
N LYS A 118 6.26 0.54 16.41
CA LYS A 118 4.84 0.89 16.54
C LYS A 118 3.90 -0.02 15.73
N LEU A 119 4.47 -0.86 14.85
CA LEU A 119 3.70 -1.61 13.88
C LEU A 119 3.09 -2.87 14.48
N SER A 120 1.80 -3.10 14.22
CA SER A 120 1.08 -4.34 14.54
C SER A 120 0.97 -5.30 13.34
N MET A 121 1.49 -4.90 12.18
CA MET A 121 1.52 -5.67 10.93
C MET A 121 2.62 -5.15 10.01
N ASP A 122 2.79 -5.78 8.85
CA ASP A 122 3.73 -5.31 7.84
C ASP A 122 3.27 -3.99 7.21
N VAL A 123 4.20 -3.05 7.07
CA VAL A 123 3.96 -1.75 6.44
C VAL A 123 5.00 -1.49 5.38
N GLY A 124 4.52 -1.21 4.17
CA GLY A 124 5.32 -0.69 3.05
C GLY A 124 5.06 0.80 2.81
N PHE A 125 5.79 1.37 1.88
CA PHE A 125 5.73 2.80 1.59
C PHE A 125 5.70 3.07 0.09
N TRP A 126 4.96 4.10 -0.31
CA TRP A 126 5.06 4.72 -1.60
C TRP A 126 6.03 5.90 -1.56
N GLY A 127 6.81 6.08 -2.63
CA GLY A 127 7.52 7.32 -2.89
C GLY A 127 6.64 8.35 -3.60
N GLY A 128 6.94 9.63 -3.44
CA GLY A 128 6.25 10.71 -4.13
C GLY A 128 7.00 11.23 -5.34
N VAL A 129 6.27 11.56 -6.41
CA VAL A 129 6.80 12.34 -7.54
C VAL A 129 6.23 13.74 -7.47
N ILE A 130 7.11 14.71 -7.35
CA ILE A 130 6.80 16.14 -7.36
C ILE A 130 7.76 16.88 -8.33
N PRO A 131 7.50 18.13 -8.71
CA PRO A 131 8.46 18.90 -9.49
C PRO A 131 9.83 18.95 -8.82
N GLY A 132 10.89 18.65 -9.59
CA GLY A 132 12.28 18.79 -9.14
C GLY A 132 12.87 17.61 -8.38
N ASN A 133 12.15 16.47 -8.19
CA ASN A 133 12.67 15.33 -7.42
C ASN A 133 12.98 14.05 -8.24
N ILE A 134 13.13 14.15 -9.54
CA ILE A 134 13.39 12.98 -10.41
C ILE A 134 14.61 12.17 -9.95
N GLU A 135 15.66 12.84 -9.49
CA GLU A 135 16.89 12.20 -9.03
C GLU A 135 16.70 11.39 -7.74
N GLU A 136 15.66 11.68 -6.96
CA GLU A 136 15.32 10.97 -5.72
C GLU A 136 14.58 9.64 -5.97
N LEU A 137 14.02 9.43 -7.17
CA LEU A 137 13.17 8.27 -7.43
C LEU A 137 13.95 6.96 -7.36
N ARG A 138 15.12 6.88 -7.98
CA ARG A 138 15.96 5.68 -7.93
C ARG A 138 16.47 5.38 -6.51
N PRO A 139 17.03 6.33 -5.75
CA PRO A 139 17.39 6.09 -4.35
C PRO A 139 16.24 5.56 -3.49
N MET A 140 15.04 6.12 -3.63
CA MET A 140 13.85 5.62 -2.92
C MET A 140 13.45 4.20 -3.35
N TRP A 141 13.52 3.90 -4.65
CA TRP A 141 13.25 2.55 -5.18
C TRP A 141 14.23 1.52 -4.61
N GLU A 142 15.52 1.83 -4.64
CA GLU A 142 16.57 0.96 -4.08
C GLU A 142 16.44 0.78 -2.56
N ALA A 143 15.87 1.77 -1.87
CA ALA A 143 15.53 1.71 -0.45
C ALA A 143 14.24 0.94 -0.16
N GLY A 144 13.50 0.47 -1.19
CA GLY A 144 12.41 -0.48 -1.09
C GLY A 144 11.01 0.10 -1.05
N VAL A 145 10.75 1.27 -1.65
CA VAL A 145 9.37 1.70 -1.90
C VAL A 145 8.68 0.77 -2.91
N PHE A 146 7.37 0.58 -2.78
CA PHE A 146 6.58 -0.29 -3.67
C PHE A 146 6.31 0.34 -5.05
N GLY A 147 6.49 1.63 -5.17
CA GLY A 147 6.28 2.42 -6.37
C GLY A 147 6.13 3.89 -6.00
N PHE A 148 5.56 4.66 -6.90
CA PHE A 148 5.48 6.11 -6.78
C PHE A 148 4.07 6.61 -7.03
N LYS A 149 3.70 7.72 -6.37
CA LYS A 149 2.45 8.44 -6.54
C LYS A 149 2.72 9.85 -7.04
N CYS A 150 1.89 10.35 -7.97
CA CYS A 150 1.82 11.76 -8.30
C CYS A 150 0.37 12.22 -8.47
N PHE A 151 0.21 13.53 -8.59
CA PHE A 151 -1.04 14.22 -8.90
C PHE A 151 -0.86 15.01 -10.19
N LEU A 152 -1.91 15.15 -10.99
CA LEU A 152 -1.97 16.03 -12.17
C LEU A 152 -2.78 17.30 -11.90
N GLY A 153 -3.47 17.37 -10.77
CA GLY A 153 -4.19 18.52 -10.24
C GLY A 153 -3.80 18.75 -8.77
N ASP A 154 -4.39 19.76 -8.16
CA ASP A 154 -4.10 20.14 -6.77
C ASP A 154 -4.30 18.96 -5.81
N SER A 155 -3.27 18.64 -5.03
CA SER A 155 -3.32 17.60 -4.01
C SER A 155 -3.94 18.07 -2.68
N GLY A 156 -4.19 19.36 -2.54
CA GLY A 156 -4.58 20.00 -1.29
C GLY A 156 -3.43 20.24 -0.30
N LEU A 157 -2.18 19.97 -0.70
CA LEU A 157 -0.99 20.15 0.14
C LEU A 157 0.09 20.92 -0.61
N ASP A 158 0.47 22.10 -0.12
CA ASP A 158 1.54 22.93 -0.71
C ASP A 158 2.88 22.18 -0.81
N GLU A 159 3.17 21.30 0.13
CA GLU A 159 4.39 20.46 0.19
C GLU A 159 4.36 19.24 -0.75
N TYR A 160 3.22 19.03 -1.45
CA TYR A 160 3.05 17.96 -2.43
C TYR A 160 2.41 18.49 -3.72
N PRO A 161 3.10 19.39 -4.45
CA PRO A 161 2.56 20.01 -5.66
C PRO A 161 2.36 18.96 -6.77
N TYR A 162 1.38 19.21 -7.63
CA TYR A 162 1.15 18.37 -8.80
C TYR A 162 2.26 18.53 -9.85
N VAL A 163 2.37 17.54 -10.73
CA VAL A 163 3.35 17.54 -11.81
C VAL A 163 2.69 17.95 -13.14
N ASP A 164 3.41 18.73 -13.93
CA ASP A 164 3.05 19.00 -15.29
C ASP A 164 3.39 17.81 -16.23
N ARG A 165 2.91 17.87 -17.46
CA ARG A 165 3.15 16.81 -18.45
C ARG A 165 4.64 16.53 -18.73
N PRO A 166 5.53 17.51 -18.90
CA PRO A 166 6.96 17.27 -19.05
C PRO A 166 7.56 16.52 -17.86
N THR A 167 7.27 16.94 -16.64
CA THR A 167 7.73 16.30 -15.41
C THR A 167 7.17 14.87 -15.28
N LEU A 168 5.90 14.67 -15.57
CA LEU A 168 5.28 13.33 -15.59
C LEU A 168 6.02 12.39 -16.53
N LEU A 169 6.28 12.81 -17.78
CA LEU A 169 6.97 11.99 -18.78
C LEU A 169 8.41 11.67 -18.37
N ALA A 170 9.12 12.63 -17.76
CA ALA A 170 10.45 12.41 -17.22
C ALA A 170 10.45 11.40 -16.08
N ALA A 171 9.52 11.53 -15.12
CA ALA A 171 9.35 10.58 -14.02
C ALA A 171 8.99 9.18 -14.54
N MET A 172 8.04 9.05 -15.46
CA MET A 172 7.67 7.77 -16.07
C MET A 172 8.87 7.09 -16.74
N LYS A 173 9.70 7.86 -17.46
CA LYS A 173 10.91 7.34 -18.11
C LYS A 173 11.91 6.82 -17.08
N GLU A 174 12.15 7.58 -16.00
CA GLU A 174 13.06 7.16 -14.94
C GLU A 174 12.52 5.91 -14.22
N ILE A 175 11.26 5.92 -13.81
CA ILE A 175 10.62 4.79 -13.12
C ILE A 175 10.62 3.53 -14.00
N ALA A 176 10.34 3.66 -15.30
CA ALA A 176 10.40 2.54 -16.23
C ALA A 176 11.81 1.95 -16.37
N SER A 177 12.87 2.77 -16.21
CA SER A 177 14.26 2.32 -16.33
C SER A 177 14.68 1.30 -15.29
N PHE A 178 13.98 1.25 -14.15
CA PHE A 178 14.20 0.25 -13.09
C PHE A 178 12.97 -0.66 -12.84
N GLY A 179 11.97 -0.62 -13.73
CA GLY A 179 10.79 -1.49 -13.65
C GLY A 179 9.82 -1.13 -12.51
N GLY A 180 9.84 0.12 -12.05
CA GLY A 180 8.97 0.61 -10.99
C GLY A 180 7.54 0.86 -11.46
N LEU A 181 6.63 1.06 -10.51
CA LEU A 181 5.23 1.38 -10.70
C LEU A 181 4.98 2.87 -10.40
N LEU A 182 4.21 3.54 -11.26
CA LEU A 182 3.66 4.86 -11.00
C LEU A 182 2.13 4.79 -10.95
N ILE A 183 1.54 5.29 -9.86
CA ILE A 183 0.11 5.51 -9.72
C ILE A 183 -0.18 7.01 -9.75
N ILE A 184 -1.28 7.40 -10.38
CA ILE A 184 -1.58 8.79 -10.70
C ILE A 184 -2.97 9.15 -10.20
N HIS A 185 -3.09 10.27 -9.49
CA HIS A 185 -4.37 10.96 -9.36
C HIS A 185 -4.54 11.79 -10.63
N ALA A 186 -5.34 11.29 -11.56
CA ALA A 186 -5.28 11.67 -12.98
C ALA A 186 -6.29 12.77 -13.34
N GLU A 187 -6.52 13.71 -12.47
CA GLU A 187 -7.30 14.90 -12.75
C GLU A 187 -6.37 15.99 -13.33
N ASP A 188 -6.41 16.17 -14.66
CA ASP A 188 -5.56 17.17 -15.32
C ASP A 188 -6.08 18.58 -15.01
N ALA A 189 -5.25 19.40 -14.31
CA ALA A 189 -5.62 20.72 -13.86
C ALA A 189 -6.09 21.62 -15.02
N SER A 190 -5.50 21.50 -16.21
CA SER A 190 -5.88 22.33 -17.36
C SER A 190 -7.27 21.97 -17.91
N ILE A 191 -7.69 20.72 -17.74
CA ILE A 191 -9.02 20.25 -18.11
C ILE A 191 -10.02 20.71 -17.05
N LEU A 192 -9.71 20.53 -15.77
CA LEU A 192 -10.56 20.98 -14.66
C LEU A 192 -10.80 22.49 -14.69
N ASP A 193 -9.76 23.29 -14.93
CA ASP A 193 -9.88 24.75 -15.03
C ASP A 193 -10.78 25.22 -16.19
N SER A 194 -10.92 24.39 -17.22
CA SER A 194 -11.78 24.65 -18.38
C SER A 194 -13.18 24.05 -18.26
N ALA A 195 -13.41 23.20 -17.28
CA ALA A 195 -14.70 22.53 -17.08
C ALA A 195 -15.78 23.52 -16.58
N PRO A 196 -17.05 23.30 -16.93
CA PRO A 196 -18.14 24.11 -16.41
C PRO A 196 -18.28 23.94 -14.89
N GLY A 197 -18.58 25.03 -14.18
CA GLY A 197 -18.85 24.94 -12.74
C GLY A 197 -20.02 24.02 -12.42
N CYS A 198 -19.97 23.38 -11.27
CA CYS A 198 -21.07 22.55 -10.76
C CYS A 198 -22.01 23.40 -9.90
N ASP A 199 -23.27 23.57 -10.35
CA ASP A 199 -24.31 24.21 -9.58
C ASP A 199 -25.27 23.19 -8.98
N GLY A 200 -25.49 23.27 -7.66
CA GLY A 200 -26.47 22.44 -6.96
C GLY A 200 -25.94 21.11 -6.46
N ARG A 201 -26.82 20.11 -6.33
CA ARG A 201 -26.54 18.81 -5.68
C ARG A 201 -26.69 17.62 -6.66
N SER A 202 -26.80 17.88 -7.95
CA SER A 202 -26.92 16.85 -8.97
C SER A 202 -25.56 16.19 -9.20
N TYR A 203 -25.52 14.85 -9.09
CA TYR A 203 -24.32 14.08 -9.40
C TYR A 203 -23.94 14.20 -10.90
N GLU A 204 -24.94 14.32 -11.77
CA GLU A 204 -24.71 14.55 -13.21
C GLU A 204 -24.01 15.90 -13.46
N ALA A 205 -24.43 16.97 -12.76
CA ALA A 205 -23.75 18.26 -12.86
C ALA A 205 -22.32 18.20 -12.33
N PHE A 206 -22.09 17.47 -11.23
CA PHE A 206 -20.74 17.21 -10.70
C PHE A 206 -19.88 16.46 -11.72
N MET A 207 -20.38 15.37 -12.30
CA MET A 207 -19.63 14.60 -13.32
C MET A 207 -19.26 15.42 -14.56
N ASN A 208 -20.11 16.39 -14.93
CA ASN A 208 -19.82 17.27 -16.08
C ASN A 208 -18.83 18.40 -15.75
N SER A 209 -18.52 18.59 -14.47
CA SER A 209 -17.54 19.60 -13.99
C SER A 209 -16.14 19.03 -13.70
N HIS A 210 -15.94 17.72 -13.96
CA HIS A 210 -14.68 17.02 -13.68
C HIS A 210 -14.19 16.16 -14.86
#